data_2ed6c3ff596e03154785da45a7e4cd10
#
_entry.id   2ed6c3ff596e03154785da45a7e4cd10
#
_cell.length_a   1.000
_cell.length_b   1.000
_cell.length_c   1.000
_cell.angle_alpha   90.00
_cell.angle_beta   90.00
_cell.angle_gamma   90.00
#
_symmetry.space_group_name_H-M   'P 1'
#
loop_
_entity.id
_entity.type
_entity.pdbx_description
1 polymer ?
#
loop_
_entity_poly.entity_id
_entity_poly.type
_entity_poly.pdbx_seq_one_letter_code
_entity_poly.pdbx_strand_id
1 'polypeptide(L)'
;MIKYFTFSFSIAFISWIVGMIVTPLLSKMDFFKGLSSLSFIKNDRINTLIGLQLFKWLIMHSFFKYFNPKLSVKKRILKTELEEYRAEMTTAELNHLFAFAFMGVFIIIKLFQGLYLFAAVMLLFNILMNLYPSLLQQHNKRRIDRYLHILNQRS
;
A
#
# COMPACT_ATOMS: atom_id res chain seq x y z
N MET A 1 2.38 -7.82 -27.06
CA MET A 1 2.58 -8.25 -25.64
C MET A 1 3.62 -7.38 -24.92
N ILE A 2 4.88 -7.29 -25.38
CA ILE A 2 5.94 -6.48 -24.73
C ILE A 2 5.49 -5.03 -24.44
N LYS A 3 4.85 -4.36 -25.41
CA LYS A 3 4.32 -2.99 -25.24
C LYS A 3 3.34 -2.88 -24.05
N TYR A 4 2.51 -3.91 -23.80
CA TYR A 4 1.56 -3.89 -22.69
C TYR A 4 2.27 -3.99 -21.35
N PHE A 5 3.29 -4.85 -21.25
CA PHE A 5 4.10 -5.00 -20.04
C PHE A 5 4.89 -3.73 -19.74
N THR A 6 5.64 -3.21 -20.72
CA THR A 6 6.46 -2.01 -20.53
C THR A 6 5.62 -0.80 -20.15
N PHE A 7 4.48 -0.59 -20.83
CA PHE A 7 3.57 0.50 -20.50
C PHE A 7 2.99 0.33 -19.09
N SER A 8 2.47 -0.88 -18.77
CA SER A 8 1.86 -1.13 -17.45
C SER A 8 2.86 -0.95 -16.31
N PHE A 9 4.09 -1.39 -16.50
CA PHE A 9 5.18 -1.18 -15.56
C PHE A 9 5.51 0.30 -15.40
N SER A 10 5.69 1.03 -16.49
CA SER A 10 6.00 2.46 -16.46
C SER A 10 4.90 3.28 -15.80
N ILE A 11 3.62 3.03 -16.16
CA ILE A 11 2.50 3.77 -15.56
C ILE A 11 2.34 3.46 -14.07
N ALA A 12 2.73 2.26 -13.61
CA ALA A 12 2.73 1.92 -12.19
C ALA A 12 3.76 2.76 -11.41
N PHE A 13 4.96 3.00 -11.94
CA PHE A 13 5.94 3.92 -11.32
C PHE A 13 5.45 5.36 -11.34
N ILE A 14 4.89 5.84 -12.45
CA ILE A 14 4.29 7.17 -12.53
C ILE A 14 3.18 7.31 -11.48
N SER A 15 2.35 6.29 -11.31
CA SER A 15 1.28 6.29 -10.31
C SER A 15 1.80 6.46 -8.88
N TRP A 16 2.98 5.92 -8.55
CA TRP A 16 3.61 6.15 -7.24
C TRP A 16 3.98 7.62 -7.03
N ILE A 17 4.55 8.26 -8.07
CA ILE A 17 4.86 9.70 -8.00
C ILE A 17 3.58 10.49 -7.77
N VAL A 18 2.51 10.18 -8.49
CA VAL A 18 1.20 10.82 -8.30
C VAL A 18 0.70 10.62 -6.87
N GLY A 19 0.74 9.39 -6.34
CA GLY A 19 0.36 9.10 -4.95
C GLY A 19 1.15 9.91 -3.94
N MET A 20 2.48 10.00 -4.10
CA MET A 20 3.36 10.79 -3.23
C MET A 20 3.09 12.30 -3.29
N ILE A 21 2.59 12.82 -4.40
CA ILE A 21 2.20 14.24 -4.53
C ILE A 21 0.81 14.47 -3.94
N VAL A 22 -0.15 13.61 -4.24
CA VAL A 22 -1.55 13.76 -3.85
C VAL A 22 -1.74 13.60 -2.33
N THR A 23 -1.07 12.64 -1.72
CA THR A 23 -1.21 12.37 -0.28
C THR A 23 -0.91 13.59 0.61
N PRO A 24 0.22 14.29 0.50
CA PRO A 24 0.49 15.47 1.33
C PRO A 24 -0.44 16.65 1.01
N LEU A 25 -0.92 16.78 -0.22
CA LEU A 25 -1.90 17.81 -0.57
C LEU A 25 -3.24 17.58 0.15
N LEU A 26 -3.71 16.33 0.15
CA LEU A 26 -4.96 15.94 0.78
C LEU A 26 -4.85 15.81 2.31
N SER A 27 -3.64 15.60 2.85
CA SER A 27 -3.42 15.46 4.30
C SER A 27 -3.85 16.68 5.11
N LYS A 28 -3.94 17.85 4.47
CA LYS A 28 -4.40 19.11 5.07
C LYS A 28 -5.93 19.21 5.18
N MET A 29 -6.67 18.31 4.56
CA MET A 29 -8.13 18.34 4.51
C MET A 29 -8.74 17.48 5.63
N ASP A 30 -9.85 17.89 6.22
CA ASP A 30 -10.46 17.20 7.37
C ASP A 30 -10.88 15.75 7.10
N PHE A 31 -11.34 15.45 5.88
CA PHE A 31 -11.69 14.06 5.51
C PHE A 31 -10.51 13.10 5.54
N PHE A 32 -9.27 13.60 5.46
CA PHE A 32 -8.07 12.78 5.49
C PHE A 32 -7.93 12.00 6.81
N LYS A 33 -8.41 12.57 7.92
CA LYS A 33 -8.44 11.89 9.23
C LYS A 33 -9.22 10.58 9.15
N GLY A 34 -10.34 10.58 8.41
CA GLY A 34 -11.12 9.36 8.15
C GLY A 34 -10.35 8.31 7.33
N LEU A 35 -9.56 8.76 6.34
CA LEU A 35 -8.74 7.86 5.52
C LEU A 35 -7.61 7.20 6.32
N SER A 36 -7.10 7.84 7.38
CA SER A 36 -6.03 7.28 8.21
C SER A 36 -6.43 6.01 8.98
N SER A 37 -7.73 5.76 9.13
CA SER A 37 -8.30 4.61 9.83
C SER A 37 -8.79 3.49 8.92
N LEU A 38 -8.56 3.59 7.61
CA LEU A 38 -8.99 2.57 6.65
C LEU A 38 -8.43 1.18 7.00
N SER A 39 -9.30 0.18 6.88
CA SER A 39 -8.93 -1.22 7.02
C SER A 39 -9.90 -2.08 6.21
N PHE A 40 -9.52 -2.41 4.98
CA PHE A 40 -10.37 -3.19 4.07
C PHE A 40 -10.51 -4.64 4.52
N ILE A 41 -9.42 -5.24 5.00
CA ILE A 41 -9.40 -6.64 5.41
C ILE A 41 -8.98 -6.71 6.89
N LYS A 42 -9.97 -6.91 7.76
CA LYS A 42 -9.75 -7.02 9.22
C LYS A 42 -9.34 -8.43 9.65
N ASN A 43 -9.72 -9.44 8.88
CA ASN A 43 -9.51 -10.85 9.22
C ASN A 43 -8.13 -11.32 8.75
N ASP A 44 -7.30 -11.78 9.69
CA ASP A 44 -5.96 -12.26 9.40
C ASP A 44 -5.95 -13.56 8.55
N ARG A 45 -7.03 -14.39 8.61
CA ARG A 45 -7.17 -15.55 7.73
C ARG A 45 -7.31 -15.14 6.26
N ILE A 46 -8.07 -14.08 5.97
CA ILE A 46 -8.22 -13.55 4.61
C ILE A 46 -6.87 -13.00 4.11
N ASN A 47 -6.12 -12.29 4.97
CA ASN A 47 -4.77 -11.81 4.63
C ASN A 47 -3.83 -12.98 4.25
N THR A 48 -3.96 -14.12 4.90
CA THR A 48 -3.20 -15.33 4.56
C THR A 48 -3.66 -15.94 3.23
N LEU A 49 -4.98 -16.05 3.01
CA LEU A 49 -5.56 -16.60 1.79
C LEU A 49 -5.19 -15.82 0.53
N ILE A 50 -5.17 -14.47 0.60
CA ILE A 50 -4.74 -13.63 -0.52
C ILE A 50 -3.21 -13.60 -0.70
N GLY A 51 -2.44 -14.36 0.10
CA GLY A 51 -1.00 -14.44 -0.04
C GLY A 51 -0.23 -13.20 0.44
N LEU A 52 -0.81 -12.37 1.33
CA LEU A 52 -0.16 -11.15 1.81
C LEU A 52 1.17 -11.44 2.54
N GLN A 53 1.28 -12.59 3.21
CA GLN A 53 2.53 -13.01 3.85
C GLN A 53 3.60 -13.39 2.83
N LEU A 54 3.22 -14.09 1.75
CA LEU A 54 4.10 -14.39 0.63
C LEU A 54 4.58 -13.10 -0.05
N PHE A 55 3.67 -12.16 -0.28
CA PHE A 55 4.01 -10.84 -0.82
C PHE A 55 5.02 -10.11 0.08
N LYS A 56 4.80 -10.09 1.40
CA LYS A 56 5.74 -9.53 2.37
C LYS A 56 7.10 -10.20 2.27
N TRP A 57 7.13 -11.53 2.19
CA TRP A 57 8.38 -12.30 2.05
C TRP A 57 9.13 -11.90 0.76
N LEU A 58 8.42 -11.79 -0.38
CA LEU A 58 8.98 -11.34 -1.66
C LEU A 58 9.59 -9.92 -1.54
N ILE A 59 8.88 -8.97 -0.92
CA ILE A 59 9.40 -7.62 -0.69
C ILE A 59 10.69 -7.67 0.13
N MET A 60 10.70 -8.42 1.24
CA MET A 60 11.84 -8.50 2.15
C MET A 60 13.08 -9.16 1.54
N HIS A 61 12.90 -10.05 0.53
CA HIS A 61 14.00 -10.76 -0.15
C HIS A 61 14.31 -10.18 -1.53
N SER A 62 13.66 -9.08 -1.93
CA SER A 62 13.89 -8.39 -3.19
C SER A 62 14.56 -7.03 -2.97
N PHE A 63 14.88 -6.34 -4.09
CA PHE A 63 15.36 -4.96 -4.08
C PHE A 63 14.40 -4.01 -3.33
N PHE A 64 13.11 -4.30 -3.30
CA PHE A 64 12.10 -3.46 -2.63
C PHE A 64 12.26 -3.37 -1.10
N LYS A 65 13.07 -4.23 -0.46
CA LYS A 65 13.41 -4.09 0.97
C LYS A 65 14.03 -2.74 1.32
N TYR A 66 14.77 -2.15 0.39
CA TYR A 66 15.42 -0.85 0.61
C TYR A 66 14.43 0.31 0.72
N PHE A 67 13.25 0.16 0.10
CA PHE A 67 12.16 1.13 0.21
C PHE A 67 11.22 0.86 1.40
N ASN A 68 11.44 -0.26 2.12
CA ASN A 68 10.62 -0.67 3.26
C ASN A 68 11.47 -1.13 4.45
N PRO A 69 12.46 -0.34 4.92
CA PRO A 69 13.42 -0.77 5.96
C PRO A 69 12.74 -1.09 7.30
N LYS A 70 11.59 -0.49 7.57
CA LYS A 70 10.85 -0.61 8.85
C LYS A 70 9.98 -1.86 8.95
N LEU A 71 9.87 -2.68 7.90
CA LEU A 71 9.17 -3.98 7.95
C LEU A 71 9.88 -5.03 8.82
N SER A 72 11.17 -4.83 9.16
CA SER A 72 12.01 -5.77 9.90
C SER A 72 12.61 -5.19 11.19
N VAL A 73 11.81 -4.53 12.00
CA VAL A 73 12.30 -3.96 13.26
C VAL A 73 12.67 -5.06 14.25
N LYS A 74 13.96 -5.14 14.61
CA LYS A 74 14.53 -6.14 15.53
C LYS A 74 14.89 -5.55 16.93
N LYS A 75 14.66 -4.25 17.16
CA LYS A 75 15.03 -3.56 18.41
C LYS A 75 13.81 -3.29 19.29
N ARG A 76 14.05 -3.09 20.60
CA ARG A 76 13.04 -2.57 21.50
C ARG A 76 12.70 -1.14 21.08
N ILE A 77 11.44 -0.89 20.71
CA ILE A 77 10.97 0.38 20.15
C ILE A 77 10.24 1.14 21.25
N LEU A 78 10.46 2.45 21.33
CA LEU A 78 9.73 3.36 22.21
C LEU A 78 8.30 3.58 21.70
N LYS A 79 7.37 3.95 22.57
CA LYS A 79 5.98 4.24 22.21
C LYS A 79 5.87 5.35 21.15
N THR A 80 6.64 6.42 21.31
CA THR A 80 6.71 7.55 20.36
C THR A 80 7.15 7.09 18.96
N GLU A 81 8.15 6.21 18.88
CA GLU A 81 8.62 5.65 17.60
C GLU A 81 7.55 4.77 16.93
N LEU A 82 6.73 4.05 17.72
CA LEU A 82 5.61 3.27 17.19
C LEU A 82 4.52 4.16 16.59
N GLU A 83 4.23 5.29 17.21
CA GLU A 83 3.27 6.28 16.69
C GLU A 83 3.77 6.91 15.38
N GLU A 84 5.06 7.24 15.30
CA GLU A 84 5.69 7.73 14.07
C GLU A 84 5.64 6.67 12.97
N TYR A 85 5.99 5.40 13.25
CA TYR A 85 5.90 4.31 12.28
C TYR A 85 4.47 4.09 11.79
N ARG A 86 3.48 4.22 12.69
CA ARG A 86 2.08 4.15 12.31
C ARG A 86 1.69 5.26 11.32
N ALA A 87 2.13 6.49 11.58
CA ALA A 87 1.88 7.63 10.70
C ALA A 87 2.52 7.45 9.32
N GLU A 88 3.78 6.98 9.28
CA GLU A 88 4.46 6.67 8.02
C GLU A 88 3.78 5.54 7.23
N MET A 89 3.33 4.48 7.91
CA MET A 89 2.58 3.41 7.26
C MET A 89 1.25 3.91 6.71
N THR A 90 0.59 4.86 7.40
CA THR A 90 -0.62 5.51 6.88
C THR A 90 -0.33 6.31 5.61
N THR A 91 0.75 7.08 5.60
CA THR A 91 1.16 7.85 4.41
C THR A 91 1.49 6.91 3.25
N ALA A 92 2.26 5.86 3.49
CA ALA A 92 2.61 4.87 2.45
C ALA A 92 1.37 4.14 1.91
N GLU A 93 0.43 3.76 2.80
CA GLU A 93 -0.86 3.16 2.42
C GLU A 93 -1.62 4.07 1.45
N LEU A 94 -1.78 5.35 1.81
CA LEU A 94 -2.55 6.31 1.02
C LEU A 94 -1.86 6.64 -0.29
N ASN A 95 -0.52 6.73 -0.32
CA ASN A 95 0.23 6.87 -1.56
C ASN A 95 -0.12 5.76 -2.55
N HIS A 96 -0.14 4.50 -2.09
CA HIS A 96 -0.49 3.37 -2.93
C HIS A 96 -1.98 3.32 -3.29
N LEU A 97 -2.89 3.77 -2.43
CA LEU A 97 -4.32 3.86 -2.75
C LEU A 97 -4.60 4.91 -3.82
N PHE A 98 -3.99 6.09 -3.73
CA PHE A 98 -4.13 7.12 -4.77
C PHE A 98 -3.47 6.67 -6.09
N ALA A 99 -2.32 5.99 -6.01
CA ALA A 99 -1.69 5.36 -7.18
C ALA A 99 -2.60 4.30 -7.81
N PHE A 100 -3.26 3.48 -6.99
CA PHE A 100 -4.22 2.47 -7.45
C PHE A 100 -5.41 3.11 -8.18
N ALA A 101 -5.98 4.17 -7.61
CA ALA A 101 -7.09 4.90 -8.23
C ALA A 101 -6.66 5.58 -9.54
N PHE A 102 -5.49 6.23 -9.55
CA PHE A 102 -4.94 6.86 -10.76
C PHE A 102 -4.74 5.85 -11.89
N MET A 103 -4.09 4.73 -11.62
CA MET A 103 -3.87 3.69 -12.63
C MET A 103 -5.20 3.05 -13.06
N GLY A 104 -6.20 2.99 -12.15
CA GLY A 104 -7.56 2.55 -12.43
C GLY A 104 -8.24 3.32 -13.57
N VAL A 105 -8.01 4.64 -13.65
CA VAL A 105 -8.53 5.47 -14.75
C VAL A 105 -8.04 4.97 -16.10
N PHE A 106 -6.74 4.69 -16.22
CA PHE A 106 -6.17 4.17 -17.49
C PHE A 106 -6.70 2.77 -17.83
N ILE A 107 -6.91 1.90 -16.83
CA ILE A 107 -7.51 0.58 -17.01
C ILE A 107 -8.92 0.74 -17.62
N ILE A 108 -9.74 1.64 -17.04
CA ILE A 108 -11.09 1.93 -17.54
C ILE A 108 -11.05 2.43 -19.00
N ILE A 109 -10.14 3.37 -19.31
CA ILE A 109 -9.96 3.86 -20.69
C ILE A 109 -9.64 2.70 -21.65
N LYS A 110 -8.75 1.76 -21.24
CA LYS A 110 -8.41 0.60 -22.09
C LYS A 110 -9.58 -0.36 -22.28
N LEU A 111 -10.43 -0.52 -21.26
CA LEU A 111 -11.67 -1.30 -21.37
C LEU A 111 -12.64 -0.68 -22.39
N PHE A 112 -12.87 0.63 -22.33
CA PHE A 112 -13.72 1.33 -23.30
C PHE A 112 -13.17 1.31 -24.73
N GLN A 113 -11.83 1.21 -24.88
CA GLN A 113 -11.19 1.04 -26.19
C GLN A 113 -11.28 -0.41 -26.73
N GLY A 114 -11.90 -1.35 -26.00
CA GLY A 114 -11.95 -2.77 -26.37
C GLY A 114 -10.60 -3.51 -26.20
N LEU A 115 -9.60 -2.89 -25.56
CA LEU A 115 -8.26 -3.44 -25.38
C LEU A 115 -8.18 -4.29 -24.10
N TYR A 116 -9.04 -5.30 -23.99
CA TYR A 116 -9.25 -6.10 -22.78
C TYR A 116 -7.97 -6.75 -22.24
N LEU A 117 -7.14 -7.33 -23.11
CA LEU A 117 -5.89 -7.95 -22.70
C LEU A 117 -4.92 -6.91 -22.13
N PHE A 118 -4.87 -5.71 -22.71
CA PHE A 118 -4.04 -4.62 -22.18
C PHE A 118 -4.56 -4.16 -20.80
N ALA A 119 -5.87 -3.98 -20.67
CA ALA A 119 -6.50 -3.63 -19.39
C ALA A 119 -6.22 -4.69 -18.30
N ALA A 120 -6.27 -5.99 -18.66
CA ALA A 120 -5.97 -7.10 -17.75
C ALA A 120 -4.51 -7.08 -17.27
N VAL A 121 -3.55 -6.83 -18.19
CA VAL A 121 -2.12 -6.69 -17.82
C VAL A 121 -1.94 -5.50 -16.90
N MET A 122 -2.54 -4.34 -17.21
CA MET A 122 -2.48 -3.16 -16.35
C MET A 122 -3.09 -3.42 -14.96
N LEU A 123 -4.24 -4.11 -14.91
CA LEU A 123 -4.89 -4.48 -13.65
C LEU A 123 -3.99 -5.38 -12.79
N LEU A 124 -3.31 -6.36 -13.40
CA LEU A 124 -2.36 -7.22 -12.70
C LEU A 124 -1.24 -6.40 -12.06
N PHE A 125 -0.61 -5.48 -12.81
CA PHE A 125 0.42 -4.59 -12.28
C PHE A 125 -0.13 -3.68 -11.19
N ASN A 126 -1.34 -3.13 -11.36
CA ASN A 126 -1.99 -2.26 -10.39
C ASN A 126 -2.26 -2.99 -9.06
N ILE A 127 -2.73 -4.21 -9.12
CA ILE A 127 -2.93 -5.06 -7.94
C ILE A 127 -1.59 -5.32 -7.24
N LEU A 128 -0.57 -5.78 -7.97
CA LEU A 128 0.71 -6.16 -7.36
C LEU A 128 1.51 -4.97 -6.83
N MET A 129 1.51 -3.83 -7.53
CA MET A 129 2.37 -2.69 -7.21
C MET A 129 1.68 -1.61 -6.37
N ASN A 130 0.34 -1.60 -6.32
CA ASN A 130 -0.42 -0.60 -5.58
C ASN A 130 -1.34 -1.22 -4.51
N LEU A 131 -2.22 -2.17 -4.87
CA LEU A 131 -3.17 -2.73 -3.91
C LEU A 131 -2.47 -3.57 -2.83
N TYR A 132 -1.60 -4.50 -3.20
CA TYR A 132 -0.89 -5.35 -2.23
C TYR A 132 -0.01 -4.55 -1.26
N PRO A 133 0.80 -3.56 -1.69
CA PRO A 133 1.53 -2.69 -0.77
C PRO A 133 0.60 -1.95 0.19
N SER A 134 -0.52 -1.39 -0.28
CA SER A 134 -1.51 -0.75 0.58
C SER A 134 -2.06 -1.70 1.64
N LEU A 135 -2.50 -2.91 1.26
CA LEU A 135 -2.99 -3.93 2.19
C LEU A 135 -1.91 -4.35 3.21
N LEU A 136 -0.64 -4.43 2.78
CA LEU A 136 0.48 -4.73 3.67
C LEU A 136 0.66 -3.65 4.74
N GLN A 137 0.55 -2.36 4.35
CA GLN A 137 0.64 -1.25 5.31
C GLN A 137 -0.55 -1.27 6.28
N GLN A 138 -1.77 -1.57 5.82
CA GLN A 138 -2.93 -1.74 6.70
C GLN A 138 -2.73 -2.89 7.72
N HIS A 139 -2.19 -4.02 7.26
CA HIS A 139 -1.89 -5.14 8.16
C HIS A 139 -0.85 -4.77 9.21
N ASN A 140 0.24 -4.09 8.83
CA ASN A 140 1.28 -3.66 9.73
C ASN A 140 0.78 -2.59 10.72
N LYS A 141 -0.01 -1.63 10.26
CA LYS A 141 -0.65 -0.59 11.07
C LYS A 141 -1.51 -1.21 12.18
N ARG A 142 -2.37 -2.21 11.86
CA ARG A 142 -3.16 -2.93 12.89
C ARG A 142 -2.29 -3.65 13.92
N ARG A 143 -1.12 -4.15 13.53
CA ARG A 143 -0.19 -4.76 14.50
C ARG A 143 0.36 -3.70 15.46
N ILE A 144 0.73 -2.52 14.97
CA ILE A 144 1.18 -1.40 15.79
C ILE A 144 0.06 -0.96 16.74
N ASP A 145 -1.17 -0.80 16.25
CA ASP A 145 -2.32 -0.41 17.07
C ASP A 145 -2.55 -1.39 18.24
N ARG A 146 -2.41 -2.71 18.00
CA ARG A 146 -2.49 -3.73 19.05
C ARG A 146 -1.37 -3.56 20.10
N TYR A 147 -0.13 -3.30 19.67
CA TYR A 147 0.99 -3.05 20.60
C TYR A 147 0.79 -1.79 21.42
N LEU A 148 0.37 -0.69 20.81
CA LEU A 148 0.08 0.56 21.51
C LEU A 148 -1.03 0.40 22.54
N HIS A 149 -2.08 -0.36 22.21
CA HIS A 149 -3.15 -0.67 23.16
C HIS A 149 -2.64 -1.41 24.41
N ILE A 150 -1.79 -2.44 24.23
CA ILE A 150 -1.18 -3.20 25.34
C ILE A 150 -0.28 -2.29 26.21
N LEU A 151 0.52 -1.43 25.58
CA LEU A 151 1.38 -0.50 26.32
C LEU A 151 0.59 0.50 27.14
N ASN A 152 -0.53 1.01 26.62
CA ASN A 152 -1.40 1.94 27.33
C ASN A 152 -2.16 1.31 28.51
N GLN A 153 -2.36 -0.01 28.50
CA GLN A 153 -2.98 -0.72 29.63
C GLN A 153 -1.99 -1.03 30.75
N ARG A 154 -0.69 -0.92 30.51
CA ARG A 154 0.38 -1.23 31.48
C ARG A 154 1.02 0.02 32.11
N SER A 155 0.70 1.19 31.60
CA SER A 155 1.10 2.50 32.10
C SER A 155 0.01 3.08 33.01
#